data_2f4d40b76d023213ce5d58f65765b479
#
_entry.id   2f4d40b76d023213ce5d58f65765b479
#
_cell.length_a   1.000
_cell.length_b   1.000
_cell.length_c   1.000
_cell.angle_alpha   90.00
_cell.angle_beta   90.00
_cell.angle_gamma   90.00
#
_symmetry.space_group_name_H-M   'P 1'
#
loop_
_entity.id
_entity.type
_entity.pdbx_description
1 polymer ?
#
loop_
_entity_poly.entity_id
_entity_poly.type
_entity_poly.pdbx_seq_one_letter_code
_entity_poly.pdbx_strand_id
1 'polypeptide(L)'
;MIVPVRLKTIISMFFKHRLDLLLDRERMPKRFKFVFLFTKLFKNPSKNRAIRIRECLEELGPIFIKFGQLLSTRPDLIPNDIAKELVLLQDSVPPFCAKEFKKILETSLESTVEQTFQSYETEPMASASIAQVHAAKLKNGKDLSLIHI
;
A
#
# COMPACT_ATOMS: atom_id res chain seq x y z
N MET A 1 -6.01 -1.88 -20.28
CA MET A 1 -7.05 -2.77 -19.67
C MET A 1 -6.89 -2.97 -18.14
N ILE A 2 -6.02 -2.21 -17.45
CA ILE A 2 -5.70 -2.34 -16.01
C ILE A 2 -6.62 -1.49 -15.11
N VAL A 3 -7.10 -0.36 -15.62
CA VAL A 3 -7.90 0.62 -14.85
C VAL A 3 -9.20 0.05 -14.25
N PRO A 4 -10.03 -0.75 -14.96
CA PRO A 4 -11.29 -1.23 -14.39
C PRO A 4 -11.10 -2.23 -13.23
N VAL A 5 -10.01 -2.99 -13.23
CA VAL A 5 -9.70 -3.95 -12.14
C VAL A 5 -9.31 -3.21 -10.86
N ARG A 6 -8.44 -2.21 -10.95
CA ARG A 6 -8.04 -1.39 -9.79
C ARG A 6 -9.21 -0.62 -9.19
N LEU A 7 -10.07 -0.05 -10.03
CA LEU A 7 -11.25 0.66 -9.55
C LEU A 7 -12.21 -0.27 -8.77
N LYS A 8 -12.43 -1.49 -9.25
CA LYS A 8 -13.22 -2.51 -8.53
C LYS A 8 -12.60 -2.84 -7.17
N THR A 9 -11.28 -2.99 -7.10
CA THR A 9 -10.56 -3.24 -5.85
C THR A 9 -10.74 -2.10 -4.86
N ILE A 10 -10.55 -0.85 -5.30
CA ILE A 10 -10.73 0.33 -4.45
C ILE A 10 -12.16 0.39 -3.88
N ILE A 11 -13.16 0.21 -4.74
CA ILE A 11 -14.57 0.22 -4.33
C ILE A 11 -14.85 -0.92 -3.34
N SER A 12 -14.35 -2.13 -3.61
CA SER A 12 -14.52 -3.29 -2.73
C SER A 12 -13.92 -3.04 -1.34
N MET A 13 -12.69 -2.50 -1.27
CA MET A 13 -12.03 -2.17 0.00
C MET A 13 -12.76 -1.07 0.76
N PHE A 14 -13.26 -0.06 0.06
CA PHE A 14 -14.07 1.00 0.64
C PHE A 14 -15.30 0.45 1.38
N PHE A 15 -16.02 -0.51 0.77
CA PHE A 15 -17.18 -1.15 1.42
C PHE A 15 -16.78 -2.19 2.46
N LYS A 16 -15.70 -2.94 2.26
CA LYS A 16 -15.16 -3.90 3.23
C LYS A 16 -14.88 -3.21 4.57
N HIS A 17 -14.23 -2.06 4.53
CA HIS A 17 -13.90 -1.26 5.73
C HIS A 17 -15.04 -0.34 6.17
N ARG A 18 -16.23 -0.41 5.55
CA ARG A 18 -17.41 0.38 5.89
C ARG A 18 -17.14 1.89 5.91
N LEU A 19 -16.33 2.37 4.97
CA LEU A 19 -16.07 3.80 4.80
C LEU A 19 -17.29 4.55 4.23
N ASP A 20 -18.27 3.81 3.72
CA ASP A 20 -19.59 4.31 3.35
C ASP A 20 -20.30 5.05 4.49
N LEU A 21 -20.03 4.65 5.75
CA LEU A 21 -20.59 5.30 6.93
C LEU A 21 -20.03 6.70 7.23
N LEU A 22 -18.91 7.06 6.59
CA LEU A 22 -18.29 8.38 6.70
C LEU A 22 -18.89 9.40 5.73
N LEU A 23 -19.62 8.91 4.74
CA LEU A 23 -20.22 9.76 3.72
C LEU A 23 -21.57 10.33 4.21
N ASP A 24 -21.73 11.63 4.02
CA ASP A 24 -23.00 12.30 4.29
C ASP A 24 -24.03 11.92 3.22
N ARG A 25 -24.97 11.04 3.60
CA ARG A 25 -26.02 10.53 2.71
C ARG A 25 -26.94 11.61 2.17
N GLU A 26 -27.10 12.72 2.87
CA GLU A 26 -28.01 13.78 2.47
C GLU A 26 -27.42 14.58 1.30
N ARG A 27 -26.11 14.77 1.29
CA ARG A 27 -25.39 15.50 0.25
C ARG A 27 -25.14 14.70 -1.04
N MET A 28 -25.41 13.39 -1.04
CA MET A 28 -25.13 12.55 -2.21
C MET A 28 -26.21 12.62 -3.28
N PRO A 29 -25.83 12.64 -4.58
CA PRO A 29 -26.78 12.54 -5.69
C PRO A 29 -27.61 11.26 -5.61
N LYS A 30 -28.91 11.34 -5.98
CA LYS A 30 -29.88 10.22 -5.88
C LYS A 30 -29.39 8.91 -6.53
N ARG A 31 -28.64 9.00 -7.64
CA ARG A 31 -28.06 7.85 -8.35
C ARG A 31 -27.05 7.04 -7.52
N PHE A 32 -26.37 7.64 -6.53
CA PHE A 32 -25.46 6.95 -5.66
C PHE A 32 -26.14 6.37 -4.41
N LYS A 33 -27.35 6.81 -4.07
CA LYS A 33 -28.09 6.27 -2.92
C LYS A 33 -28.43 4.79 -3.08
N PHE A 34 -28.53 4.29 -4.32
CA PHE A 34 -28.77 2.88 -4.61
C PHE A 34 -27.63 1.98 -4.12
N VAL A 35 -26.39 2.48 -4.13
CA VAL A 35 -25.23 1.73 -3.64
C VAL A 35 -25.34 1.42 -2.15
N PHE A 36 -25.97 2.31 -1.36
CA PHE A 36 -26.20 2.10 0.07
C PHE A 36 -27.25 1.01 0.40
N LEU A 37 -28.03 0.56 -0.56
CA LEU A 37 -28.94 -0.56 -0.36
C LEU A 37 -28.16 -1.85 -0.09
N PHE A 38 -27.04 -2.03 -0.78
CA PHE A 38 -26.17 -3.19 -0.59
C PHE A 38 -25.38 -3.13 0.71
N THR A 39 -25.15 -1.94 1.27
CA THR A 39 -24.35 -1.82 2.51
C THR A 39 -25.08 -2.31 3.75
N LYS A 40 -26.41 -2.47 3.71
CA LYS A 40 -27.21 -3.07 4.79
C LYS A 40 -26.86 -4.55 5.05
N LEU A 41 -26.25 -5.24 4.08
CA LEU A 41 -25.79 -6.63 4.21
C LEU A 41 -24.48 -6.77 5.03
N PHE A 42 -23.74 -5.68 5.22
CA PHE A 42 -22.51 -5.73 5.98
C PHE A 42 -22.75 -5.43 7.46
N LYS A 43 -22.09 -6.20 8.34
CA LYS A 43 -22.16 -5.97 9.79
C LYS A 43 -21.63 -4.58 10.16
N ASN A 44 -22.18 -4.01 11.22
CA ASN A 44 -21.64 -2.77 11.77
C ASN A 44 -20.20 -3.00 12.23
N PRO A 45 -19.26 -2.09 11.92
CA PRO A 45 -17.88 -2.26 12.32
C PRO A 45 -17.73 -2.07 13.83
N SER A 46 -16.96 -2.94 14.47
CA SER A 46 -16.56 -2.79 15.87
C SER A 46 -15.41 -1.80 16.06
N LYS A 47 -14.65 -1.55 14.98
CA LYS A 47 -13.46 -0.68 15.00
C LYS A 47 -13.82 0.79 14.79
N ASN A 48 -13.05 1.69 15.42
CA ASN A 48 -13.14 3.12 15.21
C ASN A 48 -12.93 3.50 13.72
N ARG A 49 -13.54 4.61 13.30
CA ARG A 49 -13.45 5.14 11.93
C ARG A 49 -12.00 5.38 11.47
N ALA A 50 -11.14 5.89 12.34
CA ALA A 50 -9.76 6.19 12.04
C ALA A 50 -8.96 4.91 11.74
N ILE A 51 -9.11 3.86 12.55
CA ILE A 51 -8.50 2.54 12.34
C ILE A 51 -8.95 1.94 11.00
N ARG A 52 -10.24 2.03 10.68
CA ARG A 52 -10.78 1.49 9.42
C ARG A 52 -10.22 2.19 8.19
N ILE A 53 -10.00 3.51 8.28
CA ILE A 53 -9.35 4.28 7.21
C ILE A 53 -7.91 3.81 7.04
N ARG A 54 -7.13 3.70 8.12
CA ARG A 54 -5.74 3.24 8.07
C ARG A 54 -5.64 1.84 7.44
N GLU A 55 -6.40 0.86 7.96
CA GLU A 55 -6.39 -0.50 7.44
C GLU A 55 -6.81 -0.57 5.96
N CYS A 56 -7.76 0.26 5.53
CA CYS A 56 -8.14 0.35 4.12
C CYS A 56 -6.99 0.85 3.25
N LEU A 57 -6.24 1.85 3.69
CA LEU A 57 -5.08 2.39 2.97
C LEU A 57 -3.94 1.37 2.91
N GLU A 58 -3.68 0.64 3.99
CA GLU A 58 -2.70 -0.46 4.05
C GLU A 58 -3.04 -1.57 3.04
N GLU A 59 -4.29 -2.03 3.01
CA GLU A 59 -4.73 -3.07 2.08
C GLU A 59 -4.74 -2.62 0.61
N LEU A 60 -4.96 -1.33 0.35
CA LEU A 60 -4.89 -0.76 -1.00
C LEU A 60 -3.46 -0.64 -1.52
N GLY A 61 -2.47 -0.69 -0.64
CA GLY A 61 -1.06 -0.79 -0.98
C GLY A 61 -0.30 0.54 -0.99
N PRO A 62 0.97 0.51 -1.44
CA PRO A 62 1.98 1.56 -1.18
C PRO A 62 1.58 2.98 -1.58
N ILE A 63 0.88 3.16 -2.70
CA ILE A 63 0.42 4.48 -3.15
C ILE A 63 -0.56 5.09 -2.14
N PHE A 64 -1.48 4.28 -1.61
CA PHE A 64 -2.47 4.73 -0.63
C PHE A 64 -1.86 4.93 0.74
N ILE A 65 -0.87 4.10 1.13
CA ILE A 65 -0.06 4.32 2.33
C ILE A 65 0.63 5.69 2.25
N LYS A 66 1.28 5.99 1.12
CA LYS A 66 1.94 7.28 0.91
C LYS A 66 0.97 8.46 0.95
N PHE A 67 -0.22 8.29 0.39
CA PHE A 67 -1.28 9.28 0.49
C PHE A 67 -1.73 9.49 1.95
N GLY A 68 -1.92 8.42 2.72
CA GLY A 68 -2.24 8.51 4.15
C GLY A 68 -1.14 9.20 4.98
N GLN A 69 0.13 8.91 4.69
CA GLN A 69 1.27 9.59 5.29
C GLN A 69 1.24 11.11 5.03
N LEU A 70 0.97 11.52 3.79
CA LEU A 70 0.81 12.93 3.44
C LEU A 70 -0.35 13.58 4.19
N LEU A 71 -1.49 12.90 4.30
CA LEU A 71 -2.63 13.42 5.06
C LEU A 71 -2.32 13.55 6.55
N SER A 72 -1.54 12.65 7.14
CA SER A 72 -1.18 12.72 8.57
C SER A 72 -0.39 13.98 8.93
N THR A 73 0.32 14.57 7.96
CA THR A 73 1.07 15.83 8.14
C THR A 73 0.19 17.09 7.97
N ARG A 74 -1.09 16.90 7.60
CA ARG A 74 -2.02 18.01 7.31
C ARG A 74 -3.28 17.91 8.19
N PRO A 75 -3.16 18.18 9.50
CA PRO A 75 -4.30 18.13 10.43
C PRO A 75 -5.36 19.21 10.16
N ASP A 76 -5.06 20.18 9.30
CA ASP A 76 -5.99 21.18 8.80
C ASP A 76 -7.02 20.60 7.80
N LEU A 77 -6.69 19.49 7.14
CA LEU A 77 -7.55 18.87 6.12
C LEU A 77 -8.44 17.75 6.65
N ILE A 78 -8.03 17.11 7.75
CA ILE A 78 -8.70 15.92 8.28
C ILE A 78 -8.89 16.02 9.80
N PRO A 79 -9.91 15.34 10.36
CA PRO A 79 -10.11 15.29 11.81
C PRO A 79 -8.88 14.74 12.56
N ASN A 80 -8.59 15.30 13.73
CA ASN A 80 -7.42 14.98 14.53
C ASN A 80 -7.32 13.47 14.91
N ASP A 81 -8.44 12.79 15.11
CA ASP A 81 -8.46 11.37 15.41
C ASP A 81 -7.96 10.54 14.23
N ILE A 82 -8.30 10.94 13.00
CA ILE A 82 -7.81 10.33 11.76
C ILE A 82 -6.33 10.66 11.55
N ALA A 83 -5.93 11.92 11.70
CA ALA A 83 -4.54 12.33 11.54
C ALA A 83 -3.59 11.54 12.44
N LYS A 84 -3.94 11.38 13.73
CA LYS A 84 -3.16 10.59 14.70
C LYS A 84 -3.01 9.13 14.30
N GLU A 85 -4.08 8.52 13.80
CA GLU A 85 -4.04 7.12 13.36
C GLU A 85 -3.23 6.93 12.08
N LEU A 86 -3.30 7.88 11.14
CA LEU A 86 -2.53 7.83 9.90
C LEU A 86 -1.02 8.03 10.10
N VAL A 87 -0.58 8.62 11.22
CA VAL A 87 0.86 8.65 11.57
C VAL A 87 1.43 7.24 11.67
N LEU A 88 0.64 6.26 12.12
CA LEU A 88 1.07 4.86 12.24
C LEU A 88 1.39 4.20 10.89
N LEU A 89 1.01 4.81 9.77
CA LEU A 89 1.41 4.35 8.42
C LEU A 89 2.90 4.62 8.12
N GLN A 90 3.60 5.40 8.95
CA GLN A 90 4.96 5.85 8.65
C GLN A 90 6.01 4.75 8.81
N ASP A 91 5.78 3.71 9.62
CA ASP A 91 6.82 2.83 10.13
C ASP A 91 6.77 1.37 9.69
N SER A 92 5.89 0.97 8.78
CA SER A 92 5.71 -0.48 8.55
C SER A 92 5.36 -0.84 7.10
N VAL A 93 6.36 -0.81 6.23
CA VAL A 93 6.28 -1.60 5.00
C VAL A 93 7.12 -2.86 5.22
N PRO A 94 6.49 -4.04 5.42
CA PRO A 94 7.24 -5.28 5.50
C PRO A 94 8.00 -5.48 4.18
N PRO A 95 9.27 -5.89 4.24
CA PRO A 95 10.04 -6.16 3.05
C PRO A 95 9.38 -7.27 2.20
N PHE A 96 9.55 -7.21 0.89
CA PHE A 96 9.20 -8.32 0.01
C PHE A 96 9.94 -9.58 0.45
N CYS A 97 9.35 -10.74 0.28
CA CYS A 97 10.08 -11.97 0.57
C CYS A 97 11.24 -12.16 -0.44
N ALA A 98 12.34 -12.75 0.04
CA ALA A 98 13.55 -12.96 -0.76
C ALA A 98 13.29 -13.67 -2.11
N LYS A 99 12.30 -14.58 -2.17
CA LYS A 99 11.91 -15.28 -3.41
C LYS A 99 11.28 -14.33 -4.43
N GLU A 100 10.46 -13.42 -3.97
CA GLU A 100 9.78 -12.44 -4.83
C GLU A 100 10.80 -11.41 -5.35
N PHE A 101 11.69 -10.93 -4.49
CA PHE A 101 12.80 -10.07 -4.88
C PHE A 101 13.68 -10.72 -5.95
N LYS A 102 14.12 -11.98 -5.75
CA LYS A 102 14.93 -12.72 -6.73
C LYS A 102 14.23 -12.81 -8.08
N LYS A 103 12.94 -13.17 -8.10
CA LYS A 103 12.14 -13.28 -9.33
C LYS A 103 12.05 -11.95 -10.08
N ILE A 104 11.83 -10.84 -9.36
CA ILE A 104 11.75 -9.50 -9.94
C ILE A 104 13.10 -9.12 -10.54
N LEU A 105 14.18 -9.35 -9.80
CA LEU A 105 15.55 -9.05 -10.22
C LEU A 105 15.92 -9.83 -11.50
N GLU A 106 15.69 -11.13 -11.53
CA GLU A 106 15.96 -11.98 -12.71
C GLU A 106 15.12 -11.60 -13.93
N THR A 107 13.86 -11.18 -13.71
CA THR A 107 13.00 -10.68 -14.78
C THR A 107 13.53 -9.37 -15.36
N SER A 108 14.04 -8.48 -14.51
CA SER A 108 14.57 -7.18 -14.94
C SER A 108 15.94 -7.28 -15.61
N LEU A 109 16.75 -8.27 -15.18
CA LEU A 109 18.08 -8.51 -15.75
C LEU A 109 18.05 -9.37 -17.02
N GLU A 110 16.93 -10.02 -17.32
CA GLU A 110 16.80 -11.03 -18.37
C GLU A 110 17.85 -12.16 -18.26
N SER A 111 18.35 -12.38 -17.02
CA SER A 111 19.41 -13.35 -16.71
C SER A 111 19.29 -13.81 -15.25
N THR A 112 19.94 -14.93 -14.90
CA THR A 112 19.97 -15.36 -13.51
C THR A 112 20.87 -14.49 -12.66
N VAL A 113 20.57 -14.39 -11.37
CA VAL A 113 21.35 -13.60 -10.42
C VAL A 113 22.81 -14.07 -10.38
N GLU A 114 23.02 -15.39 -10.43
CA GLU A 114 24.34 -16.02 -10.38
C GLU A 114 25.19 -15.74 -11.65
N GLN A 115 24.55 -15.41 -12.77
CA GLN A 115 25.26 -15.00 -13.99
C GLN A 115 25.79 -13.58 -13.90
N THR A 116 25.07 -12.69 -13.21
CA THR A 116 25.37 -11.26 -13.17
C THR A 116 26.22 -10.89 -11.94
N PHE A 117 25.90 -11.43 -10.77
CA PHE A 117 26.54 -11.07 -9.52
C PHE A 117 27.46 -12.19 -8.99
N GLN A 118 28.48 -11.79 -8.26
CA GLN A 118 29.31 -12.69 -7.46
C GLN A 118 28.55 -13.11 -6.19
N SER A 119 27.86 -12.15 -5.56
CA SER A 119 27.00 -12.34 -4.38
C SER A 119 25.94 -11.24 -4.31
N TYR A 120 24.85 -11.49 -3.61
CA TYR A 120 23.86 -10.48 -3.22
C TYR A 120 23.25 -10.84 -1.87
N GLU A 121 22.86 -9.81 -1.11
CA GLU A 121 22.18 -10.00 0.17
C GLU A 121 20.68 -10.19 -0.06
N THR A 122 20.14 -11.25 0.52
CA THR A 122 18.71 -11.55 0.43
C THR A 122 17.86 -10.69 1.36
N GLU A 123 18.46 -10.18 2.44
CA GLU A 123 17.84 -9.23 3.33
C GLU A 123 18.09 -7.80 2.84
N PRO A 124 17.08 -6.94 2.80
CA PRO A 124 17.29 -5.58 2.36
C PRO A 124 18.06 -4.75 3.39
N MET A 125 19.02 -3.95 2.92
CA MET A 125 19.69 -2.93 3.74
C MET A 125 18.71 -1.83 4.17
N ALA A 126 17.74 -1.52 3.32
CA ALA A 126 16.68 -0.55 3.58
C ALA A 126 15.41 -0.95 2.81
N SER A 127 14.27 -0.68 3.42
CA SER A 127 12.96 -0.89 2.83
C SER A 127 12.15 0.41 2.92
N ALA A 128 11.56 0.81 1.82
CA ALA A 128 10.69 1.97 1.72
C ALA A 128 9.32 1.56 1.18
N SER A 129 8.35 2.46 1.22
CA SER A 129 6.98 2.18 0.81
C SER A 129 6.82 1.73 -0.65
N ILE A 130 7.80 2.00 -1.50
CA ILE A 130 7.77 1.65 -2.93
C ILE A 130 9.05 0.97 -3.42
N ALA A 131 10.06 0.79 -2.57
CA ALA A 131 11.34 0.25 -3.00
C ALA A 131 12.07 -0.49 -1.88
N GLN A 132 12.92 -1.44 -2.27
CA GLN A 132 13.90 -2.08 -1.39
C GLN A 132 15.30 -1.87 -1.95
N VAL A 133 16.28 -1.77 -1.05
CA VAL A 133 17.70 -1.64 -1.39
C VAL A 133 18.44 -2.86 -0.85
N HIS A 134 19.12 -3.59 -1.71
CA HIS A 134 19.92 -4.76 -1.36
C HIS A 134 21.39 -4.54 -1.74
N ALA A 135 22.30 -5.01 -0.90
CA ALA A 135 23.72 -5.02 -1.25
C ALA A 135 24.02 -6.14 -2.24
N ALA A 136 24.86 -5.87 -3.21
CA ALA A 136 25.36 -6.86 -4.14
C ALA A 136 26.81 -6.60 -4.55
N LYS A 137 27.47 -7.64 -5.05
CA LYS A 137 28.82 -7.57 -5.59
C LYS A 137 28.86 -8.11 -7.01
N LEU A 138 29.38 -7.34 -7.93
CA LEU A 138 29.61 -7.77 -9.30
C LEU A 138 30.77 -8.76 -9.38
N LYS A 139 30.83 -9.56 -10.46
CA LYS A 139 31.92 -10.52 -10.74
C LYS A 139 33.30 -9.86 -10.86
N ASN A 140 33.35 -8.57 -11.16
CA ASN A 140 34.60 -7.79 -11.19
C ASN A 140 35.02 -7.26 -9.79
N GLY A 141 34.31 -7.65 -8.73
CA GLY A 141 34.60 -7.28 -7.35
C GLY A 141 34.05 -5.91 -6.90
N LYS A 142 33.35 -5.17 -7.75
CA LYS A 142 32.73 -3.90 -7.37
C LYS A 142 31.47 -4.13 -6.54
N ASP A 143 31.40 -3.41 -5.40
CA ASP A 143 30.18 -3.35 -4.58
C ASP A 143 29.16 -2.39 -5.20
N LEU A 144 27.90 -2.74 -5.10
CA LEU A 144 26.78 -1.92 -5.57
C LEU A 144 25.52 -2.14 -4.72
N SER A 145 24.59 -1.20 -4.83
CA SER A 145 23.27 -1.32 -4.24
C SER A 145 22.23 -1.55 -5.35
N LEU A 146 21.46 -2.62 -5.19
CA LEU A 146 20.33 -2.93 -6.06
C LEU A 146 19.11 -2.22 -5.50
N ILE A 147 18.48 -1.36 -6.30
CA ILE A 147 17.25 -0.66 -5.94
C ILE A 147 16.15 -1.18 -6.86
N HIS A 148 15.10 -1.71 -6.25
CA HIS A 148 13.89 -2.10 -6.97
C HIS A 148 12.72 -1.22 -6.53
N ILE A 149 12.01 -0.69 -7.52
CA ILE A 149 10.82 0.19 -7.36
C ILE A 149 9.59 -0.53 -7.86
#